data_ec5677511caaddcc797497a8a64fb8eb
#
_entry.id   ec5677511caaddcc797497a8a64fb8eb
#
_cell.length_a   1.000
_cell.length_b   1.000
_cell.length_c   1.000
_cell.angle_alpha   90.00
_cell.angle_beta   90.00
_cell.angle_gamma   90.00
#
_symmetry.space_group_name_H-M   'P 1'
#
loop_
_entity.id
_entity.type
_entity.pdbx_description
1 polymer ?
#
loop_
_entity_poly.entity_id
_entity_poly.type
_entity_poly.pdbx_seq_one_letter_code
_entity_poly.pdbx_strand_id
1 'polypeptide(L)'
;MYPIIKKEKLADKIYLMDVKAERVAKSAKPGQFVIVKIDEEGERIPLTICDYDEKAGTVTIVFQTVGASTERMAYLEEGDTFQDFVGPLGCPSDLIEEDIEELKKKKIVFIAGGVGTAPVYPQVKWLHEHGVDCDVIMGSKTKDLLILVEEMRKVATNLYVTTDDGTYGFHGMGTNQLQELWDKGVRYDHCVAIGPMIMMKFVCKLTKELGIPTVVSMNPIMVDGTGMCGACRLMVGGEVKFACVDGPEFDGHQVDFDQAMKRQLQYKTEEGRAMLKLQEGDTHHGGCGQCGGCLLYTSPSPR
;
A
#
# COMPACT_ATOMS: atom_id res chain seq x y z
N MET A 1 -17.97 -11.26 11.73
CA MET A 1 -18.17 -10.08 10.87
C MET A 1 -17.51 -8.88 11.54
N TYR A 2 -16.94 -7.99 10.74
CA TYR A 2 -16.13 -6.87 11.19
C TYR A 2 -16.82 -5.56 10.74
N PRO A 3 -17.56 -4.88 11.64
CA PRO A 3 -18.36 -3.71 11.26
C PRO A 3 -17.46 -2.50 10.97
N ILE A 4 -17.87 -1.73 9.96
CA ILE A 4 -17.29 -0.44 9.60
C ILE A 4 -17.88 0.60 10.56
N ILE A 5 -17.04 1.26 11.33
CA ILE A 5 -17.44 2.25 12.34
C ILE A 5 -17.42 3.66 11.77
N LYS A 6 -16.50 3.91 10.83
CA LYS A 6 -16.36 5.19 10.14
C LYS A 6 -15.99 4.94 8.69
N LYS A 7 -16.52 5.77 7.79
CA LYS A 7 -16.11 5.86 6.40
C LYS A 7 -15.90 7.31 6.02
N GLU A 8 -14.81 7.59 5.33
CA GLU A 8 -14.48 8.94 4.87
C GLU A 8 -13.88 8.89 3.46
N LYS A 9 -14.33 9.78 2.59
CA LYS A 9 -13.71 9.98 1.28
C LYS A 9 -12.59 11.01 1.42
N LEU A 10 -11.33 10.56 1.36
CA LEU A 10 -10.15 11.42 1.52
C LEU A 10 -9.84 12.22 0.24
N ALA A 11 -10.03 11.59 -0.93
CA ALA A 11 -9.80 12.18 -2.24
C ALA A 11 -10.64 11.46 -3.29
N ASP A 12 -10.52 11.86 -4.56
CA ASP A 12 -11.21 11.11 -5.61
C ASP A 12 -10.71 9.66 -5.64
N LYS A 13 -11.66 8.71 -5.55
CA LYS A 13 -11.40 7.26 -5.51
C LYS A 13 -10.54 6.78 -4.34
N ILE A 14 -10.33 7.57 -3.29
CA ILE A 14 -9.57 7.18 -2.11
C ILE A 14 -10.45 7.30 -0.87
N TYR A 15 -10.55 6.21 -0.13
CA TYR A 15 -11.42 6.07 1.03
C TYR A 15 -10.62 5.60 2.26
N LEU A 16 -11.04 6.09 3.41
CA LEU A 16 -10.61 5.63 4.74
C LEU A 16 -11.79 4.91 5.38
N MET A 17 -11.51 3.80 6.05
CA MET A 17 -12.49 3.08 6.88
C MET A 17 -11.85 2.69 8.22
N ASP A 18 -12.57 2.97 9.32
CA ASP A 18 -12.27 2.41 10.62
C ASP A 18 -13.13 1.17 10.82
N VAL A 19 -12.47 0.03 11.05
CA VAL A 19 -13.11 -1.26 11.17
C VAL A 19 -12.94 -1.80 12.57
N LYS A 20 -14.02 -2.26 13.19
CA LYS A 20 -13.99 -2.88 14.53
C LYS A 20 -13.36 -4.28 14.42
N ALA A 21 -12.13 -4.41 14.89
CA ALA A 21 -11.32 -5.63 14.83
C ALA A 21 -10.40 -5.72 16.05
N GLU A 22 -10.98 -5.95 17.23
CA GLU A 22 -10.30 -5.84 18.54
C GLU A 22 -9.02 -6.68 18.65
N ARG A 23 -9.01 -7.90 18.12
CA ARG A 23 -7.84 -8.78 18.17
C ARG A 23 -6.71 -8.24 17.29
N VAL A 24 -7.05 -7.71 16.12
CA VAL A 24 -6.08 -7.10 15.20
C VAL A 24 -5.53 -5.83 15.81
N ALA A 25 -6.40 -4.94 16.29
CA ALA A 25 -6.00 -3.67 16.91
C ALA A 25 -5.01 -3.83 18.07
N LYS A 26 -5.22 -4.85 18.93
CA LYS A 26 -4.33 -5.15 20.07
C LYS A 26 -2.95 -5.67 19.69
N SER A 27 -2.80 -6.20 18.49
CA SER A 27 -1.57 -6.86 18.06
C SER A 27 -0.90 -6.16 16.89
N ALA A 28 -1.57 -5.15 16.32
CA ALA A 28 -1.08 -4.40 15.17
C ALA A 28 0.18 -3.62 15.51
N LYS A 29 1.11 -3.61 14.55
CA LYS A 29 2.34 -2.82 14.61
C LYS A 29 2.54 -2.09 13.28
N PRO A 30 3.23 -0.93 13.26
CA PRO A 30 3.57 -0.24 12.02
C PRO A 30 4.28 -1.15 11.01
N GLY A 31 3.95 -1.00 9.72
CA GLY A 31 4.47 -1.82 8.63
C GLY A 31 3.64 -3.06 8.31
N GLN A 32 2.75 -3.50 9.21
CA GLN A 32 1.90 -4.66 8.99
C GLN A 32 0.65 -4.33 8.16
N PHE A 33 -0.02 -5.37 7.67
CA PHE A 33 -1.21 -5.27 6.83
C PHE A 33 -2.30 -6.25 7.29
N VAL A 34 -3.48 -6.10 6.72
CA VAL A 34 -4.60 -7.02 6.85
C VAL A 34 -5.02 -7.53 5.48
N ILE A 35 -5.68 -8.69 5.44
CA ILE A 35 -6.42 -9.13 4.26
C ILE A 35 -7.90 -9.02 4.58
N VAL A 36 -8.62 -8.27 3.75
CA VAL A 36 -10.06 -8.09 3.86
C VAL A 36 -10.80 -8.86 2.78
N LYS A 37 -12.01 -9.30 3.09
CA LYS A 37 -12.95 -9.91 2.15
C LYS A 37 -14.34 -9.35 2.42
N ILE A 38 -15.03 -8.87 1.39
CA ILE A 38 -16.33 -8.20 1.53
C ILE A 38 -17.41 -9.22 1.91
N ASP A 39 -17.55 -10.29 1.12
CA ASP A 39 -18.57 -11.34 1.22
C ASP A 39 -18.04 -12.68 0.71
N GLU A 40 -18.89 -13.72 0.63
CA GLU A 40 -18.48 -15.06 0.21
C GLU A 40 -17.87 -15.10 -1.20
N GLU A 41 -18.33 -14.26 -2.12
CA GLU A 41 -17.86 -14.18 -3.49
C GLU A 41 -16.72 -13.17 -3.66
N GLY A 42 -16.43 -12.36 -2.64
CA GLY A 42 -15.43 -11.31 -2.66
C GLY A 42 -14.00 -11.84 -2.77
N GLU A 43 -13.15 -11.10 -3.43
CA GLU A 43 -11.72 -11.35 -3.47
C GLU A 43 -11.06 -10.98 -2.14
N ARG A 44 -9.94 -11.60 -1.86
CA ARG A 44 -9.08 -11.29 -0.72
C ARG A 44 -8.14 -10.14 -1.09
N ILE A 45 -8.26 -9.02 -0.39
CA ILE A 45 -7.55 -7.77 -0.71
C ILE A 45 -6.57 -7.45 0.43
N PRO A 46 -5.25 -7.39 0.18
CA PRO A 46 -4.28 -6.93 1.16
C PRO A 46 -4.33 -5.40 1.28
N LEU A 47 -4.46 -4.91 2.50
CA LEU A 47 -4.45 -3.48 2.80
C LEU A 47 -3.55 -3.21 4.01
N THR A 48 -2.65 -2.26 3.88
CA THR A 48 -1.78 -1.88 4.99
C THR A 48 -2.59 -1.21 6.10
N ILE A 49 -2.24 -1.50 7.34
CA ILE A 49 -2.80 -0.85 8.51
C ILE A 49 -2.29 0.59 8.52
N CYS A 50 -3.21 1.55 8.36
CA CYS A 50 -2.90 2.99 8.37
C CYS A 50 -2.82 3.55 9.81
N ASP A 51 -3.70 3.07 10.67
CA ASP A 51 -3.70 3.41 12.10
C ASP A 51 -4.48 2.34 12.88
N TYR A 52 -4.36 2.36 14.19
CA TYR A 52 -5.12 1.46 15.07
C TYR A 52 -5.30 2.08 16.44
N ASP A 53 -6.42 1.76 17.09
CA ASP A 53 -6.71 2.14 18.46
C ASP A 53 -7.02 0.87 19.27
N GLU A 54 -6.10 0.50 20.15
CA GLU A 54 -6.24 -0.69 21.00
C GLU A 54 -7.43 -0.59 21.97
N LYS A 55 -7.73 0.63 22.46
CA LYS A 55 -8.82 0.86 23.43
C LYS A 55 -10.17 0.84 22.75
N ALA A 56 -10.29 1.50 21.62
CA ALA A 56 -11.48 1.44 20.79
C ALA A 56 -11.61 0.08 20.07
N GLY A 57 -10.52 -0.68 19.93
CA GLY A 57 -10.46 -1.95 19.19
C GLY A 57 -10.74 -1.77 17.71
N THR A 58 -10.27 -0.66 17.13
CA THR A 58 -10.46 -0.32 15.71
C THR A 58 -9.15 -0.34 14.96
N VAL A 59 -9.23 -0.69 13.68
CA VAL A 59 -8.13 -0.63 12.71
C VAL A 59 -8.55 0.25 11.56
N THR A 60 -7.71 1.21 11.21
CA THR A 60 -7.91 2.12 10.08
C THR A 60 -7.23 1.55 8.83
N ILE A 61 -7.98 1.41 7.78
CA ILE A 61 -7.50 1.06 6.44
C ILE A 61 -7.78 2.21 5.46
N VAL A 62 -6.86 2.41 4.52
CA VAL A 62 -7.03 3.35 3.42
C VAL A 62 -6.83 2.61 2.12
N PHE A 63 -7.74 2.79 1.18
CA PHE A 63 -7.67 2.13 -0.12
C PHE A 63 -8.09 3.05 -1.26
N GLN A 64 -7.57 2.74 -2.44
CA GLN A 64 -7.96 3.38 -3.70
C GLN A 64 -8.76 2.41 -4.54
N THR A 65 -9.82 2.90 -5.20
CA THR A 65 -10.59 2.10 -6.14
C THR A 65 -9.81 1.98 -7.46
N VAL A 66 -9.22 0.80 -7.67
CA VAL A 66 -8.40 0.49 -8.86
C VAL A 66 -8.93 -0.70 -9.66
N GLY A 67 -9.87 -1.45 -9.11
CA GLY A 67 -10.47 -2.64 -9.71
C GLY A 67 -11.84 -2.95 -9.13
N ALA A 68 -12.54 -3.94 -9.68
CA ALA A 68 -13.92 -4.28 -9.33
C ALA A 68 -14.13 -4.50 -7.82
N SER A 69 -13.19 -5.18 -7.15
CA SER A 69 -13.30 -5.49 -5.72
C SER A 69 -13.19 -4.22 -4.86
N THR A 70 -12.27 -3.31 -5.19
CA THR A 70 -12.13 -2.04 -4.45
C THR A 70 -13.24 -1.05 -4.78
N GLU A 71 -13.83 -1.09 -5.99
CA GLU A 71 -15.06 -0.35 -6.31
C GLU A 71 -16.23 -0.87 -5.46
N ARG A 72 -16.40 -2.19 -5.31
CA ARG A 72 -17.41 -2.77 -4.41
C ARG A 72 -17.19 -2.37 -2.95
N MET A 73 -15.94 -2.33 -2.49
CA MET A 73 -15.62 -1.82 -1.15
C MET A 73 -16.07 -0.37 -0.96
N ALA A 74 -15.93 0.48 -1.98
CA ALA A 74 -16.34 1.87 -1.90
C ALA A 74 -17.86 2.08 -1.76
N TYR A 75 -18.68 1.06 -2.05
CA TYR A 75 -20.12 1.10 -1.82
C TYR A 75 -20.54 0.70 -0.39
N LEU A 76 -19.64 0.09 0.40
CA LEU A 76 -19.92 -0.22 1.80
C LEU A 76 -20.03 1.08 2.60
N GLU A 77 -20.97 1.13 3.54
CA GLU A 77 -21.22 2.29 4.40
C GLU A 77 -20.99 1.95 5.87
N GLU A 78 -21.03 2.97 6.73
CA GLU A 78 -20.96 2.78 8.18
C GLU A 78 -22.09 1.86 8.64
N GLY A 79 -21.74 0.83 9.43
CA GLY A 79 -22.63 -0.22 9.87
C GLY A 79 -22.58 -1.49 9.00
N ASP A 80 -22.12 -1.40 7.75
CA ASP A 80 -21.82 -2.59 6.95
C ASP A 80 -20.65 -3.38 7.53
N THR A 81 -20.46 -4.61 7.08
CA THR A 81 -19.45 -5.51 7.66
C THR A 81 -18.59 -6.15 6.60
N PHE A 82 -17.31 -6.29 6.88
CA PHE A 82 -16.46 -7.25 6.17
C PHE A 82 -16.74 -8.66 6.68
N GLN A 83 -16.75 -9.63 5.78
CA GLN A 83 -16.83 -11.05 6.14
C GLN A 83 -15.54 -11.49 6.82
N ASP A 84 -14.39 -11.21 6.19
CA ASP A 84 -13.07 -11.50 6.72
C ASP A 84 -12.25 -10.21 6.91
N PHE A 85 -11.55 -10.16 8.04
CA PHE A 85 -10.56 -9.12 8.35
C PHE A 85 -9.41 -9.80 9.09
N VAL A 86 -8.48 -10.36 8.29
CA VAL A 86 -7.44 -11.25 8.79
C VAL A 86 -6.16 -10.47 9.01
N GLY A 87 -5.62 -10.54 10.21
CA GLY A 87 -4.38 -9.84 10.55
C GLY A 87 -4.14 -9.78 12.06
N PRO A 88 -3.08 -9.04 12.49
CA PRO A 88 -2.09 -8.41 11.60
C PRO A 88 -1.24 -9.46 10.88
N LEU A 89 -0.86 -9.17 9.65
CA LEU A 89 -0.04 -10.00 8.79
C LEU A 89 1.25 -9.26 8.40
N GLY A 90 2.24 -10.01 7.98
CA GLY A 90 3.55 -9.49 7.64
C GLY A 90 4.42 -9.19 8.87
N CYS A 91 5.71 -8.96 8.62
CA CYS A 91 6.62 -8.47 9.64
C CYS A 91 6.32 -6.99 9.95
N PRO A 92 6.46 -6.58 11.19
CA PRO A 92 6.47 -5.15 11.52
C PRO A 92 7.68 -4.48 10.87
N SER A 93 7.67 -3.14 10.78
CA SER A 93 8.82 -2.39 10.28
C SER A 93 10.05 -2.62 11.17
N ASP A 94 11.21 -2.84 10.55
CA ASP A 94 12.45 -3.03 11.30
C ASP A 94 12.78 -1.82 12.19
N LEU A 95 12.36 -0.63 11.79
CA LEU A 95 12.56 0.60 12.56
C LEU A 95 11.97 0.53 13.98
N ILE A 96 10.86 -0.16 14.18
CA ILE A 96 10.26 -0.27 15.51
C ILE A 96 10.90 -1.32 16.41
N GLU A 97 11.78 -2.13 15.86
CA GLU A 97 12.55 -3.16 16.58
C GLU A 97 13.99 -2.71 16.90
N GLU A 98 14.43 -1.58 16.30
CA GLU A 98 15.74 -0.99 16.60
C GLU A 98 15.74 -0.28 17.97
N ASP A 99 16.94 -0.13 18.54
CA ASP A 99 17.14 0.65 19.76
C ASP A 99 16.79 2.12 19.51
N ILE A 100 15.91 2.68 20.35
CA ILE A 100 15.40 4.07 20.19
C ILE A 100 16.52 5.10 20.28
N GLU A 101 17.52 4.89 21.15
CA GLU A 101 18.62 5.84 21.31
C GLU A 101 19.57 5.80 20.08
N GLU A 102 19.66 4.67 19.39
CA GLU A 102 20.36 4.62 18.10
C GLU A 102 19.54 5.24 16.98
N LEU A 103 18.20 5.05 16.96
CA LEU A 103 17.32 5.71 15.99
C LEU A 103 17.37 7.23 16.11
N LYS A 104 17.41 7.79 17.33
CA LYS A 104 17.52 9.25 17.57
C LYS A 104 18.79 9.87 16.99
N LYS A 105 19.83 9.08 16.70
CA LYS A 105 21.06 9.54 16.08
C LYS A 105 20.97 9.57 14.55
N LYS A 106 20.01 8.83 13.97
CA LYS A 106 19.83 8.71 12.52
C LYS A 106 18.94 9.84 12.00
N LYS A 107 19.29 10.34 10.82
CA LYS A 107 18.42 11.20 10.04
C LYS A 107 17.63 10.36 9.05
N ILE A 108 16.35 10.17 9.33
CA ILE A 108 15.47 9.28 8.59
C ILE A 108 14.58 10.10 7.64
N VAL A 109 14.41 9.64 6.40
CA VAL A 109 13.45 10.20 5.45
C VAL A 109 12.47 9.15 4.95
N PHE A 110 11.19 9.49 4.96
CA PHE A 110 10.14 8.71 4.32
C PHE A 110 9.77 9.35 2.98
N ILE A 111 9.59 8.52 1.95
CA ILE A 111 9.11 8.97 0.64
C ILE A 111 7.81 8.22 0.34
N ALA A 112 6.70 8.95 0.40
CA ALA A 112 5.37 8.43 0.22
C ALA A 112 4.79 8.85 -1.15
N GLY A 113 4.27 7.90 -1.92
CA GLY A 113 3.64 8.17 -3.22
C GLY A 113 2.15 7.86 -3.24
N GLY A 114 1.30 8.88 -3.41
CA GLY A 114 -0.15 8.72 -3.47
C GLY A 114 -0.73 8.03 -2.24
N VAL A 115 -1.44 6.91 -2.44
CA VAL A 115 -1.99 6.10 -1.33
C VAL A 115 -0.91 5.52 -0.42
N GLY A 116 0.35 5.43 -0.87
CA GLY A 116 1.49 5.05 -0.05
C GLY A 116 1.74 5.95 1.16
N THR A 117 1.08 7.10 1.24
CA THR A 117 1.06 7.94 2.45
C THR A 117 0.41 7.22 3.65
N ALA A 118 -0.62 6.40 3.39
CA ALA A 118 -1.33 5.68 4.44
C ALA A 118 -0.44 4.68 5.20
N PRO A 119 0.34 3.79 4.55
CA PRO A 119 1.29 2.91 5.24
C PRO A 119 2.51 3.63 5.86
N VAL A 120 2.86 4.82 5.39
CA VAL A 120 3.92 5.64 6.00
C VAL A 120 3.47 6.24 7.33
N TYR A 121 2.22 6.67 7.42
CA TYR A 121 1.69 7.37 8.58
C TYR A 121 1.91 6.66 9.93
N PRO A 122 1.57 5.37 10.11
CA PRO A 122 1.75 4.70 11.40
C PRO A 122 3.22 4.57 11.82
N GLN A 123 4.14 4.46 10.86
CA GLN A 123 5.58 4.40 11.15
C GLN A 123 6.10 5.75 11.65
N VAL A 124 5.76 6.84 10.93
CA VAL A 124 6.14 8.22 11.31
C VAL A 124 5.51 8.60 12.64
N LYS A 125 4.23 8.26 12.87
CA LYS A 125 3.52 8.45 14.14
C LYS A 125 4.24 7.74 15.30
N TRP A 126 4.62 6.49 15.11
CA TRP A 126 5.34 5.72 16.13
C TRP A 126 6.70 6.35 16.46
N LEU A 127 7.48 6.75 15.43
CA LEU A 127 8.76 7.43 15.64
C LEU A 127 8.57 8.72 16.43
N HIS A 128 7.59 9.54 16.07
CA HIS A 128 7.26 10.78 16.75
C HIS A 128 6.89 10.54 18.23
N GLU A 129 6.05 9.54 18.51
CA GLU A 129 5.65 9.17 19.89
C GLU A 129 6.84 8.69 20.74
N HIS A 130 7.93 8.19 20.11
CA HIS A 130 9.16 7.79 20.79
C HIS A 130 10.27 8.85 20.75
N GLY A 131 9.96 10.06 20.26
CA GLY A 131 10.89 11.18 20.20
C GLY A 131 12.01 11.01 19.19
N VAL A 132 11.76 10.29 18.11
CA VAL A 132 12.66 10.13 16.97
C VAL A 132 12.23 11.06 15.84
N ASP A 133 13.15 11.93 15.42
CA ASP A 133 12.90 12.86 14.33
C ASP A 133 12.96 12.18 12.97
N CYS A 134 11.99 12.49 12.11
CA CYS A 134 12.03 12.04 10.72
C CYS A 134 11.42 13.06 9.77
N ASP A 135 11.98 13.14 8.57
CA ASP A 135 11.47 13.96 7.48
C ASP A 135 10.56 13.11 6.57
N VAL A 136 9.53 13.74 6.02
CA VAL A 136 8.60 13.06 5.11
C VAL A 136 8.50 13.83 3.80
N ILE A 137 8.69 13.15 2.68
CA ILE A 137 8.42 13.66 1.33
C ILE A 137 7.15 12.97 0.83
N MET A 138 6.06 13.73 0.70
CA MET A 138 4.79 13.24 0.17
C MET A 138 4.63 13.67 -1.28
N GLY A 139 4.43 12.70 -2.17
CA GLY A 139 4.22 12.95 -3.60
C GLY A 139 2.84 12.55 -4.08
N SER A 140 2.24 13.38 -4.93
CA SER A 140 0.97 13.10 -5.61
C SER A 140 0.98 13.68 -7.02
N LYS A 141 0.05 13.26 -7.89
CA LYS A 141 -0.10 13.85 -9.22
C LYS A 141 -0.60 15.29 -9.14
N THR A 142 -1.57 15.55 -8.29
CA THR A 142 -2.22 16.84 -8.10
C THR A 142 -2.50 17.10 -6.62
N LYS A 143 -2.77 18.35 -6.27
CA LYS A 143 -3.18 18.75 -4.91
C LYS A 143 -4.38 17.93 -4.40
N ASP A 144 -5.37 17.71 -5.25
CA ASP A 144 -6.65 17.08 -4.87
C ASP A 144 -6.52 15.58 -4.55
N LEU A 145 -5.37 14.97 -4.88
CA LEU A 145 -5.06 13.58 -4.59
C LEU A 145 -4.15 13.42 -3.36
N LEU A 146 -3.78 14.51 -2.71
CA LEU A 146 -3.03 14.47 -1.45
C LEU A 146 -3.96 14.01 -0.31
N ILE A 147 -3.50 13.06 0.47
CA ILE A 147 -4.23 12.52 1.62
C ILE A 147 -3.41 12.62 2.89
N LEU A 148 -4.05 12.73 4.05
CA LEU A 148 -3.41 12.72 5.38
C LEU A 148 -2.33 13.80 5.57
N VAL A 149 -2.41 14.93 4.85
CA VAL A 149 -1.40 15.99 4.93
C VAL A 149 -1.35 16.61 6.32
N GLU A 150 -2.50 16.90 6.90
CA GLU A 150 -2.57 17.54 8.21
C GLU A 150 -2.21 16.58 9.35
N GLU A 151 -2.56 15.30 9.21
CA GLU A 151 -2.15 14.24 10.13
C GLU A 151 -0.62 14.06 10.10
N MET A 152 -0.05 13.96 8.89
CA MET A 152 1.38 13.81 8.70
C MET A 152 2.16 15.03 9.22
N ARG A 153 1.62 16.24 9.04
CA ARG A 153 2.22 17.49 9.53
C ARG A 153 2.39 17.54 11.05
N LYS A 154 1.53 16.81 11.78
CA LYS A 154 1.58 16.76 13.25
C LYS A 154 2.68 15.84 13.77
N VAL A 155 3.10 14.88 12.98
CA VAL A 155 4.01 13.81 13.41
C VAL A 155 5.37 13.84 12.70
N ALA A 156 5.48 14.44 11.51
CA ALA A 156 6.75 14.62 10.82
C ALA A 156 7.53 15.80 11.37
N THR A 157 8.85 15.69 11.48
CA THR A 157 9.73 16.82 11.84
C THR A 157 9.73 17.86 10.73
N ASN A 158 9.93 17.44 9.49
CA ASN A 158 9.73 18.27 8.31
C ASN A 158 8.86 17.53 7.29
N LEU A 159 7.84 18.23 6.78
CA LEU A 159 6.96 17.70 5.74
C LEU A 159 7.19 18.46 4.43
N TYR A 160 7.68 17.76 3.42
CA TYR A 160 7.85 18.25 2.05
C TYR A 160 6.76 17.65 1.18
N VAL A 161 5.91 18.50 0.62
CA VAL A 161 4.83 18.05 -0.27
C VAL A 161 5.20 18.36 -1.71
N THR A 162 5.05 17.38 -2.60
CA THR A 162 5.33 17.51 -4.04
C THR A 162 4.11 17.17 -4.85
N THR A 163 3.90 17.87 -5.96
CA THR A 163 2.88 17.50 -6.96
C THR A 163 3.50 17.53 -8.36
N ASP A 164 3.16 16.50 -9.15
CA ASP A 164 3.70 16.35 -10.50
C ASP A 164 3.33 17.53 -11.40
N ASP A 165 2.14 18.11 -11.21
CA ASP A 165 1.61 19.25 -11.96
C ASP A 165 1.93 20.62 -11.36
N GLY A 166 2.58 20.67 -10.18
CA GLY A 166 2.95 21.91 -9.50
C GLY A 166 1.78 22.66 -8.84
N THR A 167 0.61 22.01 -8.68
CA THR A 167 -0.57 22.66 -8.08
C THR A 167 -0.42 22.90 -6.58
N TYR A 168 0.49 22.21 -5.91
CA TYR A 168 0.78 22.42 -4.50
C TYR A 168 2.21 21.94 -4.13
N GLY A 169 2.87 22.72 -3.27
CA GLY A 169 4.21 22.40 -2.78
C GLY A 169 5.29 22.48 -3.87
N PHE A 170 6.22 21.55 -3.84
CA PHE A 170 7.29 21.43 -4.82
C PHE A 170 6.76 20.87 -6.15
N HIS A 171 7.10 21.49 -7.27
CA HIS A 171 6.74 20.98 -8.59
C HIS A 171 7.70 19.88 -9.02
N GLY A 172 7.24 18.64 -9.02
CA GLY A 172 8.02 17.47 -9.43
C GLY A 172 7.75 16.27 -8.55
N MET A 173 8.51 15.21 -8.80
CA MET A 173 8.41 13.94 -8.08
C MET A 173 9.17 13.98 -6.74
N GLY A 174 8.86 13.06 -5.84
CA GLY A 174 9.58 12.91 -4.57
C GLY A 174 11.09 12.69 -4.72
N THR A 175 11.53 12.06 -5.81
CA THR A 175 12.96 11.92 -6.14
C THR A 175 13.62 13.26 -6.45
N ASN A 176 12.93 14.19 -7.12
CA ASN A 176 13.45 15.52 -7.39
C ASN A 176 13.60 16.32 -6.08
N GLN A 177 12.63 16.21 -5.18
CA GLN A 177 12.68 16.84 -3.87
C GLN A 177 13.82 16.27 -3.01
N LEU A 178 14.02 14.95 -3.01
CA LEU A 178 15.14 14.33 -2.31
C LEU A 178 16.48 14.84 -2.87
N GLN A 179 16.62 14.90 -4.20
CA GLN A 179 17.83 15.42 -4.84
C GLN A 179 18.10 16.88 -4.48
N GLU A 180 17.05 17.72 -4.49
CA GLU A 180 17.17 19.13 -4.10
C GLU A 180 17.63 19.29 -2.64
N LEU A 181 17.09 18.48 -1.72
CA LEU A 181 17.51 18.47 -0.32
C LEU A 181 18.98 18.05 -0.20
N TRP A 182 19.39 17.03 -0.95
CA TRP A 182 20.77 16.57 -1.00
C TRP A 182 21.72 17.64 -1.51
N ASP A 183 21.35 18.35 -2.57
CA ASP A 183 22.15 19.45 -3.16
C ASP A 183 22.27 20.64 -2.21
N LYS A 184 21.27 20.85 -1.35
CA LYS A 184 21.30 21.84 -0.25
C LYS A 184 22.12 21.38 0.96
N GLY A 185 22.74 20.22 0.90
CA GLY A 185 23.59 19.68 1.98
C GLY A 185 22.89 18.86 3.03
N VAL A 186 21.58 18.57 2.88
CA VAL A 186 20.88 17.64 3.77
C VAL A 186 21.37 16.21 3.50
N ARG A 187 21.65 15.46 4.57
CA ARG A 187 22.11 14.08 4.48
C ARG A 187 21.18 13.18 5.30
N TYR A 188 20.85 12.03 4.75
CA TYR A 188 20.01 11.04 5.40
C TYR A 188 20.78 9.74 5.60
N ASP A 189 20.58 9.10 6.75
CA ASP A 189 21.19 7.83 7.12
C ASP A 189 20.29 6.64 6.75
N HIS A 190 19.00 6.88 6.55
CA HIS A 190 18.01 5.86 6.22
C HIS A 190 16.86 6.45 5.43
N CYS A 191 16.38 5.70 4.43
CA CYS A 191 15.22 6.04 3.62
C CYS A 191 14.20 4.91 3.65
N VAL A 192 12.94 5.26 3.82
CA VAL A 192 11.81 4.32 3.63
C VAL A 192 10.95 4.84 2.49
N ALA A 193 10.74 4.03 1.45
CA ALA A 193 9.94 4.43 0.29
C ALA A 193 8.72 3.52 0.12
N ILE A 194 7.52 4.11 0.11
CA ILE A 194 6.26 3.39 0.00
C ILE A 194 5.35 4.06 -1.03
N GLY A 195 4.94 3.31 -2.03
CA GLY A 195 4.07 3.80 -3.09
C GLY A 195 4.02 2.87 -4.31
N PRO A 196 3.73 3.40 -5.50
CA PRO A 196 3.78 2.62 -6.73
C PRO A 196 5.16 1.98 -6.96
N MET A 197 5.20 0.73 -7.41
CA MET A 197 6.48 0.00 -7.62
C MET A 197 7.47 0.78 -8.49
N ILE A 198 6.97 1.46 -9.52
CA ILE A 198 7.83 2.28 -10.39
C ILE A 198 8.46 3.44 -9.63
N MET A 199 7.73 4.09 -8.71
CA MET A 199 8.26 5.15 -7.86
C MET A 199 9.36 4.60 -6.95
N MET A 200 9.09 3.49 -6.25
CA MET A 200 10.07 2.85 -5.36
C MET A 200 11.34 2.45 -6.12
N LYS A 201 11.22 1.91 -7.33
CA LYS A 201 12.37 1.62 -8.21
C LYS A 201 13.24 2.84 -8.46
N PHE A 202 12.64 3.99 -8.80
CA PHE A 202 13.40 5.23 -9.05
C PHE A 202 13.99 5.83 -7.78
N VAL A 203 13.27 5.76 -6.66
CA VAL A 203 13.81 6.15 -5.35
C VAL A 203 15.04 5.31 -5.02
N CYS A 204 14.96 3.99 -5.14
CA CYS A 204 16.08 3.08 -4.86
C CYS A 204 17.28 3.33 -5.79
N LYS A 205 17.02 3.66 -7.06
CA LYS A 205 18.09 4.04 -7.97
C LYS A 205 18.83 5.29 -7.48
N LEU A 206 18.10 6.34 -7.15
CA LEU A 206 18.66 7.59 -6.63
C LEU A 206 19.39 7.39 -5.32
N THR A 207 18.74 6.75 -4.32
CA THR A 207 19.34 6.53 -3.00
C THR A 207 20.59 5.65 -3.04
N LYS A 208 20.67 4.72 -4.00
CA LYS A 208 21.88 3.93 -4.24
C LYS A 208 23.04 4.79 -4.72
N GLU A 209 22.79 5.75 -5.63
CA GLU A 209 23.78 6.73 -6.10
C GLU A 209 24.23 7.66 -4.96
N LEU A 210 23.30 8.02 -4.07
CA LEU A 210 23.56 8.89 -2.92
C LEU A 210 24.14 8.13 -1.70
N GLY A 211 24.19 6.79 -1.75
CA GLY A 211 24.71 5.97 -0.65
C GLY A 211 23.77 5.90 0.56
N ILE A 212 22.47 6.08 0.38
CA ILE A 212 21.45 6.05 1.45
C ILE A 212 20.84 4.65 1.52
N PRO A 213 21.02 3.87 2.59
CA PRO A 213 20.29 2.61 2.82
C PRO A 213 18.77 2.83 2.69
N THR A 214 18.09 1.99 1.91
CA THR A 214 16.69 2.23 1.56
C THR A 214 15.86 0.98 1.73
N VAL A 215 14.80 1.08 2.52
CA VAL A 215 13.76 0.06 2.67
C VAL A 215 12.57 0.44 1.81
N VAL A 216 11.94 -0.57 1.19
CA VAL A 216 10.70 -0.42 0.41
C VAL A 216 9.63 -1.36 0.93
N SER A 217 8.40 -0.88 1.03
CA SER A 217 7.25 -1.73 1.36
C SER A 217 6.60 -2.22 0.07
N MET A 218 6.78 -3.50 -0.23
CA MET A 218 6.35 -4.12 -1.48
C MET A 218 4.88 -4.49 -1.45
N ASN A 219 4.20 -4.23 -2.56
CA ASN A 219 2.77 -4.46 -2.74
C ASN A 219 2.44 -5.43 -3.89
N PRO A 220 2.99 -6.67 -3.90
CA PRO A 220 2.65 -7.67 -4.89
C PRO A 220 1.22 -8.18 -4.70
N ILE A 221 0.72 -8.95 -5.68
CA ILE A 221 -0.55 -9.68 -5.54
C ILE A 221 -0.44 -10.64 -4.34
N MET A 222 -1.39 -10.57 -3.43
CA MET A 222 -1.50 -11.47 -2.28
C MET A 222 -2.89 -12.10 -2.26
N VAL A 223 -2.96 -13.39 -1.88
CA VAL A 223 -4.23 -14.12 -1.77
C VAL A 223 -4.41 -14.67 -0.36
N ASP A 224 -3.48 -15.48 0.10
CA ASP A 224 -3.55 -16.21 1.36
C ASP A 224 -3.02 -15.39 2.54
N GLY A 225 -1.87 -14.74 2.38
CA GLY A 225 -1.25 -13.90 3.42
C GLY A 225 -0.44 -14.65 4.46
N THR A 226 -0.29 -15.99 4.35
CA THR A 226 0.39 -16.85 5.34
C THR A 226 1.61 -17.59 4.75
N GLY A 227 2.02 -17.25 3.52
CA GLY A 227 3.19 -17.84 2.86
C GLY A 227 2.91 -19.14 2.10
N MET A 228 1.68 -19.66 2.12
CA MET A 228 1.36 -20.97 1.53
C MET A 228 1.17 -20.93 0.01
N CYS A 229 0.48 -19.90 -0.52
CA CYS A 229 0.09 -19.89 -1.94
C CYS A 229 1.18 -19.40 -2.88
N GLY A 230 2.22 -18.71 -2.40
CA GLY A 230 3.32 -18.18 -3.19
C GLY A 230 2.94 -17.07 -4.19
N ALA A 231 1.74 -16.51 -4.10
CA ALA A 231 1.29 -15.43 -4.99
C ALA A 231 2.16 -14.17 -4.85
N CYS A 232 2.56 -13.82 -3.63
CA CYS A 232 3.32 -12.64 -3.28
C CYS A 232 4.84 -12.78 -3.39
N ARG A 233 5.34 -13.83 -4.09
CA ARG A 233 6.78 -14.04 -4.21
C ARG A 233 7.48 -12.94 -4.99
N LEU A 234 8.65 -12.56 -4.48
CA LEU A 234 9.56 -11.55 -5.02
C LEU A 234 10.98 -12.12 -5.09
N MET A 235 11.81 -11.52 -5.93
CA MET A 235 13.25 -11.77 -5.92
C MET A 235 13.94 -10.63 -5.18
N VAL A 236 14.64 -10.97 -4.09
CA VAL A 236 15.39 -10.03 -3.26
C VAL A 236 16.78 -10.60 -3.01
N GLY A 237 17.83 -9.90 -3.43
CA GLY A 237 19.19 -10.38 -3.30
C GLY A 237 19.49 -11.70 -4.03
N GLY A 238 18.73 -12.01 -5.08
CA GLY A 238 18.84 -13.27 -5.83
C GLY A 238 18.09 -14.45 -5.20
N GLU A 239 17.39 -14.25 -4.08
CA GLU A 239 16.58 -15.27 -3.40
C GLU A 239 15.09 -14.99 -3.57
N VAL A 240 14.28 -16.06 -3.55
CA VAL A 240 12.83 -15.94 -3.50
C VAL A 240 12.39 -15.60 -2.08
N LYS A 241 11.64 -14.50 -1.92
CA LYS A 241 11.00 -14.08 -0.67
C LYS A 241 9.48 -13.97 -0.88
N PHE A 242 8.73 -14.15 0.19
CA PHE A 242 7.27 -14.00 0.18
C PHE A 242 6.87 -12.75 0.97
N ALA A 243 6.38 -11.73 0.29
CA ALA A 243 6.09 -10.44 0.92
C ALA A 243 5.12 -10.53 2.12
N CYS A 244 4.27 -11.55 2.16
CA CYS A 244 3.32 -11.71 3.26
C CYS A 244 3.90 -12.29 4.55
N VAL A 245 5.08 -12.91 4.51
CA VAL A 245 5.71 -13.54 5.70
C VAL A 245 7.16 -13.12 5.90
N ASP A 246 7.91 -12.81 4.82
CA ASP A 246 9.29 -12.31 4.90
C ASP A 246 9.37 -10.77 4.88
N GLY A 247 8.25 -10.10 4.55
CA GLY A 247 8.11 -8.66 4.40
C GLY A 247 6.81 -8.15 5.07
N PRO A 248 6.21 -7.09 4.57
CA PRO A 248 6.31 -6.52 3.21
C PRO A 248 7.53 -5.63 2.94
N GLU A 249 8.30 -5.28 3.97
CA GLU A 249 9.46 -4.41 3.85
C GLU A 249 10.72 -5.20 3.48
N PHE A 250 11.51 -4.65 2.54
CA PHE A 250 12.75 -5.26 2.05
C PHE A 250 13.79 -4.19 1.73
N ASP A 251 15.07 -4.58 1.74
CA ASP A 251 16.16 -3.76 1.19
C ASP A 251 15.87 -3.45 -0.28
N GLY A 252 15.50 -2.20 -0.55
CA GLY A 252 15.10 -1.75 -1.87
C GLY A 252 16.21 -1.84 -2.92
N HIS A 253 17.47 -1.83 -2.50
CA HIS A 253 18.62 -1.98 -3.41
C HIS A 253 18.83 -3.43 -3.88
N GLN A 254 18.14 -4.40 -3.26
CA GLN A 254 18.22 -5.82 -3.60
C GLN A 254 16.96 -6.35 -4.29
N VAL A 255 15.87 -5.57 -4.33
CA VAL A 255 14.61 -5.99 -4.97
C VAL A 255 14.72 -5.98 -6.50
N ASP A 256 14.31 -7.08 -7.14
CA ASP A 256 14.09 -7.11 -8.60
C ASP A 256 12.71 -6.52 -8.94
N PHE A 257 12.69 -5.20 -9.08
CA PHE A 257 11.47 -4.46 -9.43
C PHE A 257 10.91 -4.83 -10.81
N ASP A 258 11.76 -5.19 -11.78
CA ASP A 258 11.30 -5.54 -13.13
C ASP A 258 10.51 -6.83 -13.13
N GLN A 259 10.97 -7.83 -12.37
CA GLN A 259 10.24 -9.07 -12.17
C GLN A 259 8.94 -8.81 -11.39
N ALA A 260 9.01 -8.03 -10.30
CA ALA A 260 7.85 -7.71 -9.48
C ALA A 260 6.75 -7.02 -10.28
N MET A 261 7.09 -6.00 -11.10
CA MET A 261 6.15 -5.31 -11.98
C MET A 261 5.54 -6.23 -13.04
N LYS A 262 6.33 -7.14 -13.66
CA LYS A 262 5.80 -8.14 -14.60
C LYS A 262 4.76 -9.04 -13.93
N ARG A 263 5.01 -9.43 -12.68
CA ARG A 263 4.06 -10.27 -11.93
C ARG A 263 2.76 -9.56 -11.58
N GLN A 264 2.79 -8.25 -11.33
CA GLN A 264 1.56 -7.46 -11.13
C GLN A 264 0.64 -7.45 -12.35
N LEU A 265 1.14 -7.71 -13.53
CA LEU A 265 0.35 -7.75 -14.77
C LEU A 265 -0.32 -9.10 -15.05
N GLN A 266 -0.11 -10.10 -14.20
CA GLN A 266 -0.50 -11.50 -14.40
C GLN A 266 -2.01 -11.68 -14.64
N TYR A 267 -2.86 -10.92 -13.95
CA TYR A 267 -4.32 -11.05 -13.98
C TYR A 267 -5.04 -9.85 -14.60
N LYS A 268 -4.33 -9.02 -15.38
CA LYS A 268 -4.92 -7.82 -15.98
C LYS A 268 -6.15 -8.09 -16.86
N THR A 269 -6.17 -9.23 -17.55
CA THR A 269 -7.31 -9.63 -18.37
C THR A 269 -8.53 -9.98 -17.53
N GLU A 270 -8.32 -10.71 -16.45
CA GLU A 270 -9.34 -11.11 -15.49
C GLU A 270 -9.89 -9.90 -14.72
N GLU A 271 -9.01 -9.02 -14.29
CA GLU A 271 -9.36 -7.74 -13.66
C GLU A 271 -10.21 -6.87 -14.59
N GLY A 272 -9.83 -6.75 -15.86
CA GLY A 272 -10.60 -6.03 -16.86
C GLY A 272 -12.00 -6.62 -17.09
N ARG A 273 -12.11 -7.96 -17.14
CA ARG A 273 -13.41 -8.65 -17.26
C ARG A 273 -14.28 -8.44 -16.02
N ALA A 274 -13.71 -8.52 -14.82
CA ALA A 274 -14.42 -8.27 -13.57
C ALA A 274 -14.95 -6.83 -13.51
N MET A 275 -14.17 -5.86 -13.97
CA MET A 275 -14.60 -4.46 -14.03
C MET A 275 -15.73 -4.26 -15.04
N LEU A 276 -15.65 -4.84 -16.24
CA LEU A 276 -16.73 -4.79 -17.22
C LEU A 276 -18.02 -5.41 -16.66
N LYS A 277 -17.92 -6.57 -16.03
CA LYS A 277 -19.08 -7.22 -15.39
C LYS A 277 -19.71 -6.33 -14.31
N LEU A 278 -18.91 -5.59 -13.54
CA LEU A 278 -19.41 -4.66 -12.53
C LEU A 278 -20.14 -3.46 -13.16
N GLN A 279 -19.61 -2.93 -14.27
CA GLN A 279 -20.16 -1.75 -14.95
C GLN A 279 -21.42 -2.03 -15.78
N GLU A 280 -21.44 -3.14 -16.49
CA GLU A 280 -22.51 -3.50 -17.45
C GLU A 280 -23.56 -4.44 -16.85
N GLY A 281 -23.32 -4.94 -15.64
CA GLY A 281 -24.07 -6.04 -15.06
C GLY A 281 -23.68 -7.40 -15.67
N ASP A 282 -24.22 -8.46 -15.13
CA ASP A 282 -24.00 -9.82 -15.66
C ASP A 282 -24.88 -10.01 -16.91
N THR A 283 -24.37 -9.59 -18.08
CA THR A 283 -25.08 -9.75 -19.37
C THR A 283 -25.15 -11.20 -19.84
N HIS A 284 -24.38 -12.11 -19.21
CA HIS A 284 -24.46 -13.54 -19.41
C HIS A 284 -25.37 -14.19 -18.37
N HIS A 285 -26.68 -14.12 -18.60
CA HIS A 285 -27.60 -15.06 -17.95
C HIS A 285 -27.21 -16.49 -18.38
N GLY A 286 -26.82 -17.28 -17.41
CA GLY A 286 -26.40 -18.66 -17.64
C GLY A 286 -27.41 -19.38 -18.52
N GLY A 287 -26.93 -20.02 -19.58
CA GLY A 287 -27.70 -21.00 -20.35
C GLY A 287 -28.60 -20.45 -21.43
N CYS A 288 -28.17 -19.50 -22.22
CA CYS A 288 -28.80 -19.26 -23.52
C CYS A 288 -28.26 -20.26 -24.57
N GLY A 289 -28.87 -21.41 -24.69
CA GLY A 289 -28.60 -22.36 -25.79
C GLY A 289 -28.99 -21.85 -27.18
N GLN A 290 -29.28 -20.57 -27.36
CA GLN A 290 -29.78 -19.96 -28.59
C GLN A 290 -28.97 -18.77 -29.14
N CYS A 291 -27.95 -18.28 -28.44
CA CYS A 291 -27.11 -17.21 -29.02
C CYS A 291 -25.96 -17.84 -29.83
N GLY A 292 -26.03 -17.74 -31.17
CA GLY A 292 -24.99 -18.22 -32.11
C GLY A 292 -23.59 -17.60 -31.94
N GLY A 293 -23.38 -16.74 -30.94
CA GLY A 293 -22.09 -16.12 -30.59
C GLY A 293 -21.25 -16.84 -29.53
N CYS A 294 -21.85 -17.77 -28.76
CA CYS A 294 -21.15 -18.50 -27.71
C CYS A 294 -20.24 -19.65 -28.21
N LEU A 295 -20.33 -20.00 -29.50
CA LEU A 295 -19.57 -21.10 -30.08
C LEU A 295 -18.15 -20.71 -30.53
N LEU A 296 -17.74 -19.48 -30.41
CA LEU A 296 -16.41 -19.02 -30.91
C LEU A 296 -15.29 -19.06 -29.85
N TYR A 297 -15.53 -19.56 -28.66
CA TYR A 297 -14.50 -19.62 -27.60
C TYR A 297 -14.27 -21.03 -27.05
N THR A 298 -14.25 -22.03 -27.89
CA THR A 298 -13.53 -23.27 -27.60
C THR A 298 -12.19 -23.20 -28.34
N SER A 299 -11.20 -22.58 -27.72
CA SER A 299 -9.81 -22.76 -28.12
C SER A 299 -9.46 -24.23 -27.96
N PRO A 300 -8.97 -24.93 -28.99
CA PRO A 300 -8.46 -26.28 -28.82
C PRO A 300 -7.25 -26.22 -27.87
N SER A 301 -7.28 -27.05 -26.84
CA SER A 301 -6.15 -27.30 -25.97
C SER A 301 -4.95 -27.69 -26.86
N PRO A 302 -3.77 -27.07 -26.69
CA PRO A 302 -2.56 -27.56 -27.39
C PRO A 302 -2.22 -28.95 -26.85
N ARG A 303 -2.03 -29.89 -27.76
CA ARG A 303 -1.50 -31.23 -27.49
C ARG A 303 -0.01 -31.14 -27.16
#